data_ab77a6d4d184bb44a14af704898fff05
#
_entry.id   ab77a6d4d184bb44a14af704898fff05
#
_cell.length_a   1.000
_cell.length_b   1.000
_cell.length_c   1.000
_cell.angle_alpha   90.00
_cell.angle_beta   90.00
_cell.angle_gamma   90.00
#
_symmetry.space_group_name_H-M   'P 1'
#
loop_
_entity.id
_entity.type
_entity.pdbx_description
1 polymer ?
#
loop_
_entity_poly.entity_id
_entity_poly.type
_entity_poly.pdbx_seq_one_letter_code
_entity_poly.pdbx_strand_id
1 'polypeptide(L)'
;MQKSQTQDISITDILAAEMQAIQSIPQDNDYEGAIQIILKHIHSERKGRLITSGMGKAGQIALNIATTFSSTGTPAYFLHPSEAQHGDLGMICPDDVLLVISNSGKTREIIELIALARRMHPNLPTILITGHEESPLVGEVDVVLYTGNPKEVCPLGLTPTTSTTVMTVLGDILVVQTMQRIGFCHKEYALRHHGGYLGSMSRQLSACK
;
A
#
# COMPACT_ATOMS: atom_id res chain seq x y z
N MET A 1 -14.23 -40.26 2.93
CA MET A 1 -14.11 -38.79 2.81
C MET A 1 -14.69 -38.18 4.08
N GLN A 2 -13.84 -37.82 5.02
CA GLN A 2 -14.25 -37.06 6.21
C GLN A 2 -14.67 -35.66 5.73
N LYS A 3 -15.96 -35.31 5.96
CA LYS A 3 -16.40 -33.89 5.82
C LYS A 3 -15.64 -33.12 6.89
N SER A 4 -14.71 -32.27 6.47
CA SER A 4 -14.16 -31.23 7.32
C SER A 4 -15.35 -30.43 7.88
N GLN A 5 -15.57 -30.50 9.20
CA GLN A 5 -16.50 -29.60 9.88
C GLN A 5 -15.91 -28.18 9.71
N THR A 6 -16.43 -27.43 8.76
CA THR A 6 -16.20 -25.99 8.72
C THR A 6 -16.79 -25.41 10.00
N GLN A 7 -15.94 -24.85 10.83
CA GLN A 7 -16.33 -24.17 12.06
C GLN A 7 -17.30 -23.05 11.68
N ASP A 8 -18.46 -23.01 12.30
CA ASP A 8 -19.44 -21.95 12.09
C ASP A 8 -18.91 -20.69 12.79
N ILE A 9 -18.45 -19.71 11.99
CA ILE A 9 -17.83 -18.46 12.48
C ILE A 9 -18.92 -17.39 12.51
N SER A 10 -19.23 -16.86 13.70
CA SER A 10 -20.25 -15.83 13.84
C SER A 10 -19.76 -14.47 13.30
N ILE A 11 -20.69 -13.57 12.97
CA ILE A 11 -20.37 -12.18 12.60
C ILE A 11 -19.55 -11.49 13.69
N THR A 12 -19.88 -11.73 14.96
CA THR A 12 -19.14 -11.17 16.10
C THR A 12 -17.69 -11.65 16.14
N ASP A 13 -17.46 -12.95 15.85
CA ASP A 13 -16.09 -13.49 15.80
C ASP A 13 -15.28 -12.89 14.65
N ILE A 14 -15.92 -12.68 13.48
CA ILE A 14 -15.27 -12.01 12.34
C ILE A 14 -14.85 -10.61 12.72
N LEU A 15 -15.77 -9.80 13.26
CA LEU A 15 -15.46 -8.42 13.68
C LEU A 15 -14.37 -8.37 14.76
N ALA A 16 -14.41 -9.29 15.73
CA ALA A 16 -13.37 -9.35 16.77
C ALA A 16 -11.98 -9.70 16.19
N ALA A 17 -11.93 -10.65 15.26
CA ALA A 17 -10.67 -11.04 14.60
C ALA A 17 -10.08 -9.89 13.76
N GLU A 18 -10.91 -9.17 12.99
CA GLU A 18 -10.49 -8.00 12.21
C GLU A 18 -9.96 -6.87 13.13
N MET A 19 -10.66 -6.55 14.21
CA MET A 19 -10.22 -5.55 15.19
C MET A 19 -8.88 -5.95 15.83
N GLN A 20 -8.74 -7.21 16.25
CA GLN A 20 -7.51 -7.71 16.84
C GLN A 20 -6.33 -7.64 15.86
N ALA A 21 -6.56 -7.95 14.59
CA ALA A 21 -5.54 -7.88 13.57
C ALA A 21 -5.04 -6.44 13.36
N ILE A 22 -5.94 -5.45 13.32
CA ILE A 22 -5.57 -4.03 13.23
C ILE A 22 -4.75 -3.62 14.47
N GLN A 23 -5.15 -4.03 15.68
CA GLN A 23 -4.43 -3.71 16.91
C GLN A 23 -3.04 -4.37 17.00
N SER A 24 -2.84 -5.49 16.29
CA SER A 24 -1.57 -6.22 16.25
C SER A 24 -0.58 -5.70 15.21
N ILE A 25 -0.94 -4.68 14.42
CA ILE A 25 0.01 -4.03 13.50
C ILE A 25 1.19 -3.48 14.33
N PRO A 26 2.45 -3.85 13.99
CA PRO A 26 3.61 -3.35 14.72
C PRO A 26 3.67 -1.81 14.69
N GLN A 27 3.70 -1.21 15.86
CA GLN A 27 3.79 0.25 16.00
C GLN A 27 5.21 0.77 15.78
N ASP A 28 6.19 -0.09 15.87
CA ASP A 28 7.62 0.13 15.65
C ASP A 28 8.07 -0.14 14.20
N ASN A 29 7.13 -0.38 13.28
CA ASN A 29 7.44 -0.34 11.85
C ASN A 29 8.15 0.97 11.47
N ASP A 30 9.06 0.91 10.52
CA ASP A 30 9.77 2.11 10.02
C ASP A 30 8.87 3.00 9.15
N TYR A 31 7.77 3.49 9.75
CA TYR A 31 6.85 4.43 9.09
C TYR A 31 7.54 5.73 8.70
N GLU A 32 8.43 6.23 9.57
CA GLU A 32 9.15 7.48 9.30
C GLU A 32 10.08 7.32 8.09
N GLY A 33 10.83 6.22 7.99
CA GLY A 33 11.67 5.92 6.83
C GLY A 33 10.86 5.88 5.54
N ALA A 34 9.72 5.20 5.53
CA ALA A 34 8.82 5.14 4.38
C ALA A 34 8.31 6.53 3.96
N ILE A 35 7.84 7.34 4.93
CA ILE A 35 7.32 8.68 4.69
C ILE A 35 8.44 9.61 4.18
N GLN A 36 9.64 9.56 4.76
CA GLN A 36 10.77 10.37 4.31
C GLN A 36 11.19 10.03 2.88
N ILE A 37 11.17 8.77 2.48
CA ILE A 37 11.41 8.36 1.10
C ILE A 37 10.37 9.01 0.18
N ILE A 38 9.08 8.93 0.50
CA ILE A 38 8.00 9.52 -0.29
C ILE A 38 8.18 11.05 -0.40
N LEU A 39 8.42 11.73 0.71
CA LEU A 39 8.60 13.19 0.72
C LEU A 39 9.81 13.62 -0.10
N LYS A 40 10.95 12.96 0.10
CA LYS A 40 12.21 13.27 -0.57
C LYS A 40 12.14 13.09 -2.08
N HIS A 41 11.47 12.05 -2.56
CA HIS A 41 11.46 11.71 -3.98
C HIS A 41 10.28 12.34 -4.74
N ILE A 42 9.14 12.54 -4.07
CA ILE A 42 7.91 12.98 -4.75
C ILE A 42 7.58 14.44 -4.47
N HIS A 43 7.79 14.90 -3.23
CA HIS A 43 7.41 16.25 -2.79
C HIS A 43 8.59 17.22 -2.69
N SER A 44 9.74 16.85 -3.22
CA SER A 44 10.91 17.73 -3.38
C SER A 44 11.02 18.27 -4.83
N GLU A 45 12.19 18.78 -5.18
CA GLU A 45 12.50 19.19 -6.55
C GLU A 45 12.57 18.00 -7.54
N ARG A 46 12.70 16.76 -7.07
CA ARG A 46 12.83 15.56 -7.90
C ARG A 46 11.56 15.22 -8.69
N LYS A 47 10.38 15.46 -8.11
CA LYS A 47 9.06 15.27 -8.75
C LYS A 47 8.82 13.86 -9.27
N GLY A 48 9.30 12.84 -8.57
CA GLY A 48 8.97 11.44 -8.81
C GLY A 48 7.50 11.13 -8.49
N ARG A 49 7.12 9.88 -8.65
CA ARG A 49 5.77 9.38 -8.39
C ARG A 49 5.85 8.13 -7.51
N LEU A 50 4.77 7.83 -6.79
CA LEU A 50 4.65 6.57 -6.08
C LEU A 50 4.10 5.50 -7.02
N ILE A 51 4.86 4.46 -7.24
CA ILE A 51 4.42 3.30 -8.01
C ILE A 51 4.07 2.20 -7.02
N THR A 52 2.83 1.76 -7.02
CA THR A 52 2.41 0.64 -6.18
C THR A 52 2.26 -0.63 -7.00
N SER A 53 2.58 -1.79 -6.41
CA SER A 53 2.46 -3.08 -7.10
C SER A 53 2.13 -4.22 -6.13
N GLY A 54 1.49 -5.26 -6.66
CA GLY A 54 1.11 -6.45 -5.91
C GLY A 54 0.35 -7.43 -6.81
N MET A 55 0.28 -8.69 -6.41
CA MET A 55 -0.47 -9.73 -7.12
C MET A 55 -1.79 -10.07 -6.42
N GLY A 56 -2.82 -10.39 -7.21
CA GLY A 56 -4.11 -10.85 -6.70
C GLY A 56 -4.77 -9.84 -5.75
N LYS A 57 -5.13 -10.28 -4.55
CA LYS A 57 -5.76 -9.41 -3.54
C LYS A 57 -4.82 -8.30 -3.06
N ALA A 58 -3.55 -8.60 -2.86
CA ALA A 58 -2.53 -7.60 -2.53
C ALA A 58 -2.40 -6.54 -3.64
N GLY A 59 -2.55 -6.92 -4.93
CA GLY A 59 -2.59 -5.99 -6.05
C GLY A 59 -3.81 -5.05 -6.01
N GLN A 60 -4.97 -5.54 -5.60
CA GLN A 60 -6.16 -4.69 -5.41
C GLN A 60 -5.95 -3.66 -4.29
N ILE A 61 -5.28 -4.04 -3.21
CA ILE A 61 -4.93 -3.11 -2.13
C ILE A 61 -3.87 -2.11 -2.63
N ALA A 62 -2.86 -2.54 -3.37
CA ALA A 62 -1.87 -1.65 -3.97
C ALA A 62 -2.51 -0.61 -4.90
N LEU A 63 -3.49 -1.00 -5.72
CA LEU A 63 -4.27 -0.08 -6.55
C LEU A 63 -5.07 0.92 -5.69
N ASN A 64 -5.72 0.45 -4.63
CA ASN A 64 -6.44 1.32 -3.69
C ASN A 64 -5.51 2.37 -3.06
N ILE A 65 -4.34 1.96 -2.59
CA ILE A 65 -3.32 2.85 -2.03
C ILE A 65 -2.89 3.90 -3.07
N ALA A 66 -2.59 3.50 -4.32
CA ALA A 66 -2.21 4.44 -5.38
C ALA A 66 -3.29 5.49 -5.63
N THR A 67 -4.55 5.07 -5.76
CA THR A 67 -5.65 5.99 -6.02
C THR A 67 -5.92 6.94 -4.85
N THR A 68 -5.73 6.47 -3.61
CA THR A 68 -5.87 7.29 -2.41
C THR A 68 -4.76 8.33 -2.34
N PHE A 69 -3.50 7.97 -2.57
CA PHE A 69 -2.39 8.91 -2.67
C PHE A 69 -2.61 9.96 -3.76
N SER A 70 -3.01 9.52 -4.97
CA SER A 70 -3.27 10.45 -6.09
C SER A 70 -4.36 11.47 -5.74
N SER A 71 -5.42 11.03 -5.06
CA SER A 71 -6.53 11.89 -4.65
C SER A 71 -6.15 12.89 -3.55
N THR A 72 -5.08 12.62 -2.82
CA THR A 72 -4.61 13.40 -1.66
C THR A 72 -3.29 14.13 -1.92
N GLY A 73 -2.95 14.35 -3.18
CA GLY A 73 -1.86 15.27 -3.57
C GLY A 73 -0.52 14.61 -3.85
N THR A 74 -0.38 13.31 -3.67
CA THR A 74 0.84 12.56 -4.00
C THR A 74 0.63 11.83 -5.33
N PRO A 75 1.29 12.21 -6.44
CA PRO A 75 1.16 11.50 -7.70
C PRO A 75 1.51 10.01 -7.55
N ALA A 76 0.54 9.15 -7.83
CA ALA A 76 0.72 7.70 -7.67
C ALA A 76 -0.06 6.93 -8.74
N TYR A 77 0.43 5.74 -9.10
CA TYR A 77 -0.28 4.80 -9.97
C TYR A 77 0.10 3.35 -9.65
N PHE A 78 -0.75 2.44 -10.08
CA PHE A 78 -0.54 1.02 -9.93
C PHE A 78 0.16 0.44 -11.17
N LEU A 79 1.18 -0.38 -10.97
CA LEU A 79 1.86 -1.17 -11.99
C LEU A 79 1.62 -2.65 -11.72
N HIS A 80 0.96 -3.34 -12.65
CA HIS A 80 0.78 -4.79 -12.52
C HIS A 80 2.12 -5.51 -12.75
N PRO A 81 2.59 -6.36 -11.81
CA PRO A 81 3.94 -6.91 -11.90
C PRO A 81 4.15 -7.84 -13.11
N SER A 82 3.12 -8.53 -13.60
CA SER A 82 3.22 -9.33 -14.82
C SER A 82 3.32 -8.44 -16.07
N GLU A 83 2.53 -7.37 -16.15
CA GLU A 83 2.56 -6.46 -17.30
C GLU A 83 3.90 -5.68 -17.35
N ALA A 84 4.52 -5.43 -16.20
CA ALA A 84 5.86 -4.85 -16.13
C ALA A 84 6.89 -5.65 -16.95
N GLN A 85 6.77 -6.98 -16.98
CA GLN A 85 7.66 -7.85 -17.76
C GLN A 85 7.39 -7.80 -19.27
N HIS A 86 6.26 -7.22 -19.68
CA HIS A 86 5.84 -7.08 -21.07
C HIS A 86 5.93 -5.65 -21.62
N GLY A 87 6.69 -4.78 -20.93
CA GLY A 87 7.00 -3.44 -21.40
C GLY A 87 6.60 -2.32 -20.45
N ASP A 88 5.61 -2.53 -19.56
CA ASP A 88 5.12 -1.50 -18.63
C ASP A 88 6.16 -1.11 -17.57
N LEU A 89 7.25 -1.89 -17.43
CA LEU A 89 8.42 -1.50 -16.64
C LEU A 89 8.97 -0.11 -17.08
N GLY A 90 8.81 0.25 -18.35
CA GLY A 90 9.16 1.57 -18.88
C GLY A 90 8.40 2.75 -18.27
N MET A 91 7.34 2.49 -17.50
CA MET A 91 6.63 3.53 -16.74
C MET A 91 7.44 4.03 -15.53
N ILE A 92 8.42 3.26 -15.04
CA ILE A 92 9.25 3.62 -13.89
C ILE A 92 10.32 4.62 -14.31
N CYS A 93 10.40 5.75 -13.59
CA CYS A 93 11.41 6.78 -13.77
C CYS A 93 12.44 6.77 -12.63
N PRO A 94 13.64 7.38 -12.82
CA PRO A 94 14.73 7.33 -11.84
C PRO A 94 14.39 7.90 -10.45
N ASP A 95 13.49 8.87 -10.39
CA ASP A 95 13.11 9.56 -9.15
C ASP A 95 11.83 9.01 -8.52
N ASP A 96 11.21 7.99 -9.12
CA ASP A 96 10.01 7.34 -8.58
C ASP A 96 10.34 6.55 -7.29
N VAL A 97 9.29 6.19 -6.54
CA VAL A 97 9.34 5.31 -5.36
C VAL A 97 8.51 4.08 -5.67
N LEU A 98 9.04 2.90 -5.46
CA LEU A 98 8.32 1.63 -5.65
C LEU A 98 7.81 1.10 -4.31
N LEU A 99 6.49 1.00 -4.13
CA LEU A 99 5.84 0.35 -2.99
C LEU A 99 5.23 -0.97 -3.45
N VAL A 100 5.72 -2.08 -2.91
CA VAL A 100 5.24 -3.41 -3.25
C VAL A 100 4.54 -4.07 -2.07
N ILE A 101 3.49 -4.84 -2.37
CA ILE A 101 2.73 -5.60 -1.37
C ILE A 101 2.81 -7.09 -1.70
N SER A 102 3.37 -7.87 -0.79
CA SER A 102 3.42 -9.33 -0.89
C SER A 102 3.35 -9.96 0.49
N ASN A 103 2.19 -10.52 0.85
CA ASN A 103 1.99 -11.09 2.18
C ASN A 103 3.03 -12.16 2.53
N SER A 104 3.29 -13.09 1.63
CA SER A 104 4.30 -14.14 1.82
C SER A 104 5.74 -13.66 1.60
N GLY A 105 5.91 -12.53 0.90
CA GLY A 105 7.20 -12.06 0.41
C GLY A 105 7.91 -13.01 -0.56
N LYS A 106 7.20 -14.03 -1.08
CA LYS A 106 7.72 -15.05 -1.99
C LYS A 106 7.05 -15.04 -3.36
N THR A 107 6.23 -14.02 -3.64
CA THR A 107 5.54 -13.87 -4.93
C THR A 107 6.56 -13.63 -6.02
N ARG A 108 6.68 -14.57 -6.95
CA ARG A 108 7.69 -14.57 -8.00
C ARG A 108 7.68 -13.28 -8.83
N GLU A 109 6.51 -12.84 -9.23
CA GLU A 109 6.31 -11.66 -10.07
C GLU A 109 6.79 -10.37 -9.36
N ILE A 110 6.66 -10.31 -8.03
CA ILE A 110 7.15 -9.17 -7.24
C ILE A 110 8.67 -9.21 -7.11
N ILE A 111 9.26 -10.40 -6.89
CA ILE A 111 10.72 -10.58 -6.85
C ILE A 111 11.33 -10.16 -8.19
N GLU A 112 10.76 -10.62 -9.29
CA GLU A 112 11.21 -10.30 -10.65
C GLU A 112 11.02 -8.79 -10.94
N LEU A 113 9.91 -8.18 -10.55
CA LEU A 113 9.66 -6.74 -10.71
C LEU A 113 10.75 -5.91 -10.02
N ILE A 114 11.07 -6.18 -8.75
CA ILE A 114 12.10 -5.44 -8.01
C ILE A 114 13.47 -5.60 -8.70
N ALA A 115 13.84 -6.83 -9.08
CA ALA A 115 15.11 -7.09 -9.74
C ALA A 115 15.23 -6.36 -11.09
N LEU A 116 14.17 -6.36 -11.90
CA LEU A 116 14.14 -5.68 -13.19
C LEU A 116 14.14 -4.15 -13.03
N ALA A 117 13.35 -3.61 -12.10
CA ALA A 117 13.29 -2.19 -11.82
C ALA A 117 14.65 -1.65 -11.35
N ARG A 118 15.36 -2.37 -10.48
CA ARG A 118 16.71 -2.00 -10.03
C ARG A 118 17.78 -2.15 -11.10
N ARG A 119 17.62 -3.05 -12.06
CA ARG A 119 18.52 -3.10 -13.23
C ARG A 119 18.41 -1.85 -14.10
N MET A 120 17.20 -1.27 -14.23
CA MET A 120 16.98 -0.01 -14.94
C MET A 120 17.40 1.20 -14.11
N HIS A 121 17.06 1.20 -12.83
CA HIS A 121 17.27 2.30 -11.89
C HIS A 121 17.90 1.77 -10.60
N PRO A 122 19.24 1.62 -10.52
CA PRO A 122 19.94 0.97 -9.39
C PRO A 122 19.65 1.59 -8.01
N ASN A 123 19.29 2.86 -7.95
CA ASN A 123 18.99 3.59 -6.73
C ASN A 123 17.49 3.81 -6.51
N LEU A 124 16.61 3.04 -7.17
CA LEU A 124 15.16 3.16 -7.01
C LEU A 124 14.76 2.80 -5.58
N PRO A 125 14.24 3.76 -4.78
CA PRO A 125 13.82 3.46 -3.42
C PRO A 125 12.60 2.53 -3.44
N THR A 126 12.65 1.52 -2.58
CA THR A 126 11.64 0.47 -2.54
C THR A 126 11.12 0.27 -1.12
N ILE A 127 9.79 0.27 -0.97
CA ILE A 127 9.07 0.01 0.28
C ILE A 127 8.30 -1.30 0.11
N LEU A 128 8.39 -2.20 1.08
CA LEU A 128 7.69 -3.48 1.11
C LEU A 128 6.65 -3.51 2.23
N ILE A 129 5.42 -3.93 1.91
CA ILE A 129 4.43 -4.36 2.91
C ILE A 129 4.36 -5.89 2.87
N THR A 130 4.66 -6.56 3.99
CA THR A 130 4.69 -8.04 4.08
C THR A 130 4.23 -8.55 5.44
N GLY A 131 3.77 -9.81 5.48
CA GLY A 131 3.45 -10.51 6.73
C GLY A 131 4.63 -11.27 7.35
N HIS A 132 5.72 -11.45 6.62
CA HIS A 132 6.78 -12.38 7.02
C HIS A 132 8.15 -11.69 7.10
N GLU A 133 8.75 -11.72 8.30
CA GLU A 133 10.07 -11.14 8.56
C GLU A 133 11.20 -11.89 7.84
N GLU A 134 11.05 -13.20 7.68
CA GLU A 134 12.02 -14.07 6.98
C GLU A 134 11.79 -14.11 5.44
N SER A 135 11.05 -13.15 4.90
CA SER A 135 10.82 -13.06 3.47
C SER A 135 12.13 -12.72 2.74
N PRO A 136 12.42 -13.38 1.59
CA PRO A 136 13.61 -13.04 0.78
C PRO A 136 13.60 -11.58 0.29
N LEU A 137 12.42 -10.93 0.23
CA LEU A 137 12.31 -9.53 -0.17
C LEU A 137 12.79 -8.54 0.89
N VAL A 138 12.82 -8.93 2.18
CA VAL A 138 13.24 -8.03 3.28
C VAL A 138 14.67 -7.51 3.08
N GLY A 139 15.58 -8.35 2.57
CA GLY A 139 16.96 -7.95 2.26
C GLY A 139 17.12 -7.18 0.94
N GLU A 140 16.05 -7.07 0.15
CA GLU A 140 16.05 -6.49 -1.21
C GLU A 140 15.32 -5.14 -1.28
N VAL A 141 14.97 -4.53 -0.15
CA VAL A 141 14.21 -3.28 -0.11
C VAL A 141 14.80 -2.31 0.90
N ASP A 142 14.46 -1.04 0.77
CA ASP A 142 15.01 0.01 1.64
C ASP A 142 14.22 0.14 2.94
N VAL A 143 12.90 -0.10 2.91
CA VAL A 143 12.01 -0.06 4.08
C VAL A 143 11.02 -1.22 4.04
N VAL A 144 10.81 -1.84 5.19
CA VAL A 144 9.81 -2.91 5.37
C VAL A 144 8.75 -2.47 6.39
N LEU A 145 7.50 -2.67 6.03
CA LEU A 145 6.35 -2.48 6.92
C LEU A 145 5.65 -3.84 7.11
N TYR A 146 5.66 -4.32 8.33
CA TYR A 146 5.09 -5.61 8.69
C TYR A 146 3.60 -5.49 9.02
N THR A 147 2.81 -6.48 8.55
CA THR A 147 1.37 -6.55 8.84
C THR A 147 1.06 -7.15 10.21
N GLY A 148 2.04 -7.71 10.92
CA GLY A 148 1.82 -8.52 12.12
C GLY A 148 1.34 -9.95 11.80
N ASN A 149 1.29 -10.33 10.51
CA ASN A 149 0.94 -11.66 10.02
C ASN A 149 -0.35 -12.24 10.63
N PRO A 150 -1.50 -11.54 10.56
CA PRO A 150 -2.74 -12.00 11.14
C PRO A 150 -3.22 -13.28 10.45
N LYS A 151 -3.92 -14.14 11.21
CA LYS A 151 -4.61 -15.31 10.64
C LYS A 151 -5.83 -14.84 9.85
N GLU A 152 -6.04 -15.47 8.69
CA GLU A 152 -7.25 -15.22 7.90
C GLU A 152 -8.50 -15.68 8.64
N VAL A 153 -9.53 -14.84 8.67
CA VAL A 153 -10.80 -15.14 9.36
C VAL A 153 -11.71 -16.06 8.55
N CYS A 154 -11.37 -16.34 7.31
CA CYS A 154 -12.16 -17.25 6.49
C CYS A 154 -12.14 -18.69 7.04
N PRO A 155 -13.20 -19.50 6.82
CA PRO A 155 -13.31 -20.86 7.37
C PRO A 155 -12.19 -21.82 6.95
N LEU A 156 -11.48 -21.50 5.86
CA LEU A 156 -10.36 -22.28 5.35
C LEU A 156 -9.00 -21.76 5.85
N GLY A 157 -8.94 -20.55 6.44
CA GLY A 157 -7.71 -19.89 6.82
C GLY A 157 -6.79 -19.55 5.64
N LEU A 158 -7.33 -19.46 4.40
CA LEU A 158 -6.55 -19.31 3.16
C LEU A 158 -6.93 -18.08 2.35
N THR A 159 -8.23 -17.73 2.35
CA THR A 159 -8.70 -16.58 1.57
C THR A 159 -8.24 -15.28 2.21
N PRO A 160 -7.50 -14.43 1.49
CA PRO A 160 -7.08 -13.14 2.03
C PRO A 160 -8.30 -12.29 2.44
N THR A 161 -8.46 -12.12 3.72
CA THR A 161 -9.50 -11.33 4.40
C THR A 161 -8.82 -10.38 5.37
N THR A 162 -8.46 -10.84 6.53
CA THR A 162 -7.83 -10.08 7.60
C THR A 162 -6.47 -9.50 7.18
N SER A 163 -5.67 -10.25 6.44
CA SER A 163 -4.40 -9.72 5.90
C SER A 163 -4.60 -8.52 4.97
N THR A 164 -5.65 -8.53 4.14
CA THR A 164 -5.94 -7.39 3.25
C THR A 164 -6.48 -6.17 4.01
N THR A 165 -7.23 -6.37 5.08
CA THR A 165 -7.66 -5.30 5.99
C THR A 165 -6.44 -4.59 6.59
N VAL A 166 -5.49 -5.34 7.12
CA VAL A 166 -4.26 -4.78 7.71
C VAL A 166 -3.40 -4.06 6.66
N MET A 167 -3.25 -4.62 5.45
CA MET A 167 -2.53 -3.95 4.36
C MET A 167 -3.17 -2.62 3.98
N THR A 168 -4.51 -2.55 3.98
CA THR A 168 -5.23 -1.31 3.74
C THR A 168 -4.93 -0.27 4.82
N VAL A 169 -4.97 -0.67 6.08
CA VAL A 169 -4.67 0.23 7.22
C VAL A 169 -3.24 0.76 7.15
N LEU A 170 -2.25 -0.07 6.79
CA LEU A 170 -0.88 0.38 6.56
C LEU A 170 -0.79 1.43 5.45
N GLY A 171 -1.52 1.22 4.35
CA GLY A 171 -1.65 2.20 3.28
C GLY A 171 -2.26 3.53 3.76
N ASP A 172 -3.34 3.47 4.54
CA ASP A 172 -4.00 4.64 5.11
C ASP A 172 -3.08 5.42 6.06
N ILE A 173 -2.27 4.72 6.88
CA ILE A 173 -1.26 5.35 7.73
C ILE A 173 -0.27 6.16 6.88
N LEU A 174 0.27 5.58 5.81
CA LEU A 174 1.20 6.28 4.92
C LEU A 174 0.55 7.49 4.24
N VAL A 175 -0.68 7.34 3.75
CA VAL A 175 -1.44 8.43 3.12
C VAL A 175 -1.66 9.57 4.11
N VAL A 176 -2.23 9.28 5.29
CA VAL A 176 -2.60 10.31 6.27
C VAL A 176 -1.36 11.05 6.79
N GLN A 177 -0.30 10.31 7.11
CA GLN A 177 0.95 10.91 7.56
C GLN A 177 1.61 11.77 6.46
N THR A 178 1.58 11.33 5.21
CA THR A 178 2.09 12.12 4.09
C THR A 178 1.26 13.40 3.89
N MET A 179 -0.08 13.30 3.90
CA MET A 179 -0.97 14.48 3.83
C MET A 179 -0.64 15.53 4.88
N GLN A 180 -0.39 15.10 6.12
CA GLN A 180 -0.02 16.01 7.21
C GLN A 180 1.32 16.71 6.94
N ARG A 181 2.32 15.97 6.47
CA ARG A 181 3.67 16.50 6.21
C ARG A 181 3.72 17.48 5.04
N ILE A 182 2.90 17.26 4.00
CA ILE A 182 2.81 18.18 2.85
C ILE A 182 1.84 19.34 3.07
N GLY A 183 1.13 19.37 4.21
CA GLY A 183 0.14 20.40 4.50
C GLY A 183 -1.07 20.37 3.56
N PHE A 184 -1.47 19.16 3.10
CA PHE A 184 -2.59 19.00 2.16
C PHE A 184 -3.89 19.55 2.75
N CYS A 185 -4.57 20.42 2.02
CA CYS A 185 -5.72 21.19 2.54
C CYS A 185 -6.99 21.00 1.70
N HIS A 186 -8.13 21.51 2.23
CA HIS A 186 -9.43 21.46 1.55
C HIS A 186 -9.43 22.08 0.17
N LYS A 187 -8.66 23.16 -0.05
CA LYS A 187 -8.54 23.81 -1.36
C LYS A 187 -7.92 22.85 -2.39
N GLU A 188 -6.88 22.15 -2.03
CA GLU A 188 -6.21 21.20 -2.90
C GLU A 188 -7.07 19.95 -3.13
N TYR A 189 -7.81 19.51 -2.10
CA TYR A 189 -8.76 18.42 -2.22
C TYR A 189 -9.87 18.76 -3.21
N ALA A 190 -10.44 19.96 -3.13
CA ALA A 190 -11.50 20.43 -4.02
C ALA A 190 -11.06 20.49 -5.50
N LEU A 191 -9.78 20.77 -5.77
CA LEU A 191 -9.23 20.76 -7.12
C LEU A 191 -9.17 19.34 -7.75
N ARG A 192 -9.11 18.31 -6.93
CA ARG A 192 -9.04 16.91 -7.40
C ARG A 192 -10.40 16.21 -7.39
N HIS A 193 -11.38 16.75 -6.65
CA HIS A 193 -12.71 16.16 -6.47
C HIS A 193 -13.79 17.11 -6.97
N HIS A 194 -13.97 17.20 -8.29
CA HIS A 194 -14.93 18.13 -8.91
C HIS A 194 -16.39 17.72 -8.74
N GLY A 195 -16.66 16.40 -8.62
CA GLY A 195 -17.99 15.84 -8.50
C GLY A 195 -18.32 15.31 -7.09
N GLY A 196 -19.59 15.05 -6.87
CA GLY A 196 -20.08 14.34 -5.69
C GLY A 196 -20.05 15.14 -4.38
N TYR A 197 -20.43 14.45 -3.30
CA TYR A 197 -20.60 15.02 -1.97
C TYR A 197 -19.28 15.58 -1.40
N LEU A 198 -18.19 14.82 -1.49
CA LEU A 198 -16.89 15.19 -0.91
C LEU A 198 -16.31 16.46 -1.54
N GLY A 199 -16.41 16.59 -2.87
CA GLY A 199 -15.96 17.80 -3.55
C GLY A 199 -16.77 19.02 -3.17
N SER A 200 -18.09 18.87 -2.99
CA SER A 200 -18.98 19.94 -2.53
C SER A 200 -18.63 20.38 -1.11
N MET A 201 -18.46 19.46 -0.18
CA MET A 201 -18.06 19.71 1.21
C MET A 201 -16.71 20.42 1.28
N SER A 202 -15.73 19.97 0.51
CA SER A 202 -14.39 20.55 0.53
C SER A 202 -14.38 22.00 0.02
N ARG A 203 -15.18 22.34 -1.00
CA ARG A 203 -15.36 23.74 -1.47
C ARG A 203 -15.98 24.62 -0.39
N GLN A 204 -17.00 24.15 0.33
CA GLN A 204 -17.62 24.89 1.43
C GLN A 204 -16.60 25.17 2.55
N LEU A 205 -15.84 24.17 2.97
CA LEU A 205 -14.82 24.31 4.01
C LEU A 205 -13.64 25.20 3.57
N SER A 206 -13.34 25.27 2.28
CA SER A 206 -12.31 26.15 1.72
C SER A 206 -12.74 27.62 1.72
N ALA A 207 -14.05 27.90 1.65
CA ALA A 207 -14.59 29.26 1.63
C ALA A 207 -14.68 29.88 3.03
N CYS A 208 -14.56 29.09 4.09
CA CYS A 208 -14.67 29.54 5.48
C CYS A 208 -13.33 29.96 6.13
N LYS A 209 -12.26 30.17 5.33
CA LYS A 209 -10.95 30.63 5.83
C LYS A 209 -10.54 31.94 5.18
#